data_374a5964a5a2027893b675e9bfce24a9
#
_entry.id   374a5964a5a2027893b675e9bfce24a9
#
_cell.length_a   1.000
_cell.length_b   1.000
_cell.length_c   1.000
_cell.angle_alpha   90.00
_cell.angle_beta   90.00
_cell.angle_gamma   90.00
#
_symmetry.space_group_name_H-M   'P 1'
#
loop_
_entity.id
_entity.type
_entity.pdbx_description
1 polymer ?
#
loop_
_entity_poly.entity_id
_entity_poly.type
_entity_poly.pdbx_seq_one_letter_code
_entity_poly.pdbx_strand_id
1 'polypeptide(L)'
;MDNITLHFGYQTSREIFSVLWKQENVSVSFKSEKRRMYFFLSYHSVDYKLEISYENIRQIELHRPDGHATKFLRIQVSWLKYYLIIEFLQFAALPAFCS
;
A
#
# COMPACT_ATOMS: atom_id res chain seq x y z
N MET A 1 4.05 7.48 6.68
CA MET A 1 5.16 6.51 6.59
C MET A 1 6.04 6.85 5.41
N ASP A 2 7.33 6.89 5.65
CA ASP A 2 8.31 7.16 4.60
C ASP A 2 9.10 5.91 4.29
N ASN A 3 9.81 5.93 3.18
CA ASN A 3 10.70 4.86 2.73
C ASN A 3 10.02 3.51 2.64
N ILE A 4 8.81 3.50 2.17
CA ILE A 4 8.09 2.25 1.91
C ILE A 4 8.36 1.78 0.48
N THR A 5 8.12 0.50 0.24
CA THR A 5 8.11 -0.06 -1.10
C THR A 5 6.67 -0.35 -1.47
N LEU A 6 6.24 0.21 -2.60
CA LEU A 6 4.90 0.02 -3.12
C LEU A 6 4.91 -0.97 -4.27
N HIS A 7 4.10 -2.01 -4.15
CA HIS A 7 3.92 -3.01 -5.20
C HIS A 7 2.51 -2.90 -5.73
N PHE A 8 2.37 -2.93 -7.04
CA PHE A 8 1.08 -2.97 -7.69
C PHE A 8 0.99 -4.24 -8.52
N GLY A 9 -0.07 -4.99 -8.37
CA GLY A 9 -0.21 -6.24 -9.08
C GLY A 9 -1.53 -6.93 -8.84
N TYR A 10 -1.60 -8.20 -9.15
CA TYR A 10 -2.81 -8.98 -8.99
C TYR A 10 -2.49 -10.35 -8.37
N GLN A 11 -3.47 -10.92 -7.72
CA GLN A 11 -3.34 -12.22 -7.09
C GLN A 11 -3.84 -13.29 -8.04
N THR A 12 -2.93 -14.21 -8.40
CA THR A 12 -3.25 -15.32 -9.32
C THR A 12 -3.76 -16.54 -8.58
N SER A 13 -3.36 -16.70 -7.32
CA SER A 13 -3.84 -17.75 -6.45
C SER A 13 -3.72 -17.27 -5.02
N ARG A 14 -4.13 -18.14 -4.08
CA ARG A 14 -4.12 -17.79 -2.65
C ARG A 14 -2.74 -17.36 -2.14
N GLU A 15 -1.68 -17.88 -2.71
CA GLU A 15 -0.32 -17.66 -2.24
C GLU A 15 0.57 -16.92 -3.25
N ILE A 16 0.06 -16.66 -4.45
CA ILE A 16 0.87 -16.08 -5.52
C ILE A 16 0.34 -14.71 -5.89
N PHE A 17 1.21 -13.72 -5.74
CA PHE A 17 0.97 -12.34 -6.13
C PHE A 17 1.91 -11.99 -7.28
N SER A 18 1.34 -11.58 -8.41
CA SER A 18 2.12 -11.16 -9.57
C SER A 18 2.30 -9.65 -9.55
N VAL A 19 3.53 -9.20 -9.41
CA VAL A 19 3.85 -7.78 -9.38
C VAL A 19 3.96 -7.26 -10.81
N LEU A 20 3.13 -6.25 -11.13
CA LEU A 20 3.19 -5.55 -12.39
C LEU A 20 4.12 -4.35 -12.33
N TRP A 21 4.21 -3.73 -11.15
CA TRP A 21 5.00 -2.53 -10.96
C TRP A 21 5.44 -2.44 -9.50
N LYS A 22 6.65 -1.97 -9.30
CA LYS A 22 7.23 -1.81 -7.98
C LYS A 22 7.98 -0.48 -7.92
N GLN A 23 7.80 0.25 -6.84
CA GLN A 23 8.49 1.51 -6.60
C GLN A 23 9.00 1.57 -5.18
N GLU A 24 10.28 1.89 -5.01
CA GLU A 24 10.91 2.10 -3.72
C GLU A 24 10.90 3.58 -3.33
N ASN A 25 11.21 3.86 -2.08
CA ASN A 25 11.31 5.21 -1.53
C ASN A 25 10.02 6.02 -1.70
N VAL A 26 8.90 5.36 -1.46
CA VAL A 26 7.59 5.97 -1.53
C VAL A 26 7.18 6.44 -0.14
N SER A 27 6.51 7.57 -0.06
CA SER A 27 5.88 8.03 1.18
C SER A 27 4.38 7.81 1.08
N VAL A 28 3.75 7.38 2.18
CA VAL A 28 2.31 7.26 2.23
C VAL A 28 1.77 8.11 3.38
N SER A 29 0.68 8.80 3.12
CA SER A 29 -0.01 9.63 4.09
C SER A 29 -1.47 9.22 4.18
N PHE A 30 -1.95 9.04 5.40
CA PHE A 30 -3.34 8.67 5.66
C PHE A 30 -4.05 9.88 6.24
N LYS A 31 -5.04 10.38 5.52
CA LYS A 31 -5.81 11.56 5.93
C LYS A 31 -7.22 11.13 6.32
N SER A 32 -7.36 10.74 7.58
CA SER A 32 -8.64 10.23 8.10
C SER A 32 -9.76 11.25 8.00
N GLU A 33 -9.46 12.52 8.21
CA GLU A 33 -10.47 13.58 8.13
C GLU A 33 -11.00 13.78 6.72
N LYS A 34 -10.21 13.40 5.70
CA LYS A 34 -10.63 13.47 4.30
C LYS A 34 -11.04 12.10 3.76
N ARG A 35 -10.85 11.06 4.55
CA ARG A 35 -11.10 9.66 4.18
C ARG A 35 -10.36 9.30 2.88
N ARG A 36 -9.06 9.64 2.84
CA ARG A 36 -8.20 9.40 1.69
C ARG A 36 -6.80 9.05 2.13
N MET A 37 -6.12 8.29 1.28
CA MET A 37 -4.71 8.03 1.44
C MET A 37 -3.96 8.50 0.21
N TYR A 38 -2.72 8.92 0.42
CA TYR A 38 -1.90 9.49 -0.64
C TYR A 38 -0.56 8.79 -0.67
N PHE A 39 -0.11 8.46 -1.89
CA PHE A 39 1.24 7.98 -2.11
C PHE A 39 2.01 9.07 -2.84
N PHE A 40 3.20 9.37 -2.36
CA PHE A 40 4.09 10.35 -2.98
C PHE A 40 5.33 9.62 -3.47
N LEU A 41 5.63 9.73 -4.74
CA LEU A 41 6.77 9.05 -5.34
C LEU A 41 7.39 9.90 -6.45
N SER A 42 8.66 9.60 -6.77
CA SER A 42 9.36 10.23 -7.88
C SER A 42 9.73 9.14 -8.88
N TYR A 43 9.48 9.43 -10.15
CA TYR A 43 9.80 8.53 -11.24
C TYR A 43 10.34 9.34 -12.41
N HIS A 44 11.58 9.04 -12.83
CA HIS A 44 12.28 9.79 -13.88
C HIS A 44 12.29 11.29 -13.62
N SER A 45 12.62 11.69 -12.39
CA SER A 45 12.70 13.08 -11.94
C SER A 45 11.38 13.85 -11.98
N VAL A 46 10.26 13.13 -12.08
CA VAL A 46 8.93 13.70 -12.00
C VAL A 46 8.25 13.22 -10.72
N ASP A 47 7.68 14.15 -9.98
CA ASP A 47 6.99 13.82 -8.75
C ASP A 47 5.51 13.51 -9.03
N TYR A 48 5.04 12.42 -8.46
CA TYR A 48 3.66 11.95 -8.61
C TYR A 48 2.99 11.84 -7.26
N LYS A 49 1.70 12.10 -7.26
CA LYS A 49 0.83 11.90 -6.12
C LYS A 49 -0.31 10.97 -6.53
N LEU A 50 -0.39 9.82 -5.91
CA LEU A 50 -1.49 8.89 -6.12
C LEU A 50 -2.47 9.04 -4.97
N GLU A 51 -3.73 9.28 -5.27
CA GLU A 51 -4.77 9.48 -4.28
C GLU A 51 -5.80 8.37 -4.36
N ILE A 52 -6.12 7.78 -3.19
CA ILE A 52 -7.11 6.72 -3.11
C ILE A 52 -8.11 7.08 -2.02
N SER A 53 -9.38 7.15 -2.40
CA SER A 53 -10.46 7.34 -1.44
C SER A 53 -10.68 6.05 -0.64
N TYR A 54 -10.95 6.16 0.65
CA TYR A 54 -11.25 5.00 1.50
C TYR A 54 -12.50 4.25 1.02
N GLU A 55 -13.40 4.93 0.33
CA GLU A 55 -14.60 4.30 -0.24
C GLU A 55 -14.26 3.26 -1.31
N ASN A 56 -13.11 3.40 -1.94
CA ASN A 56 -12.64 2.48 -2.98
C ASN A 56 -11.81 1.34 -2.43
N ILE A 57 -11.59 1.30 -1.13
CA ILE A 57 -10.84 0.24 -0.49
C ILE A 57 -11.82 -0.82 0.01
N ARG A 58 -11.73 -2.02 -0.54
CA ARG A 58 -12.59 -3.14 -0.14
C ARG A 58 -12.08 -3.88 1.05
N GLN A 59 -10.76 -4.05 1.13
CA GLN A 59 -10.16 -4.89 2.15
C GLN A 59 -8.73 -4.46 2.40
N ILE A 60 -8.33 -4.51 3.66
CA ILE A 60 -6.96 -4.26 4.09
C ILE A 60 -6.54 -5.43 4.97
N GLU A 61 -5.40 -6.03 4.66
CA GLU A 61 -4.83 -7.11 5.44
C GLU A 61 -3.39 -6.80 5.78
N LEU A 62 -3.04 -7.01 7.04
CA LEU A 62 -1.66 -6.92 7.48
C LEU A 62 -1.06 -8.32 7.50
N HIS A 63 0.03 -8.49 6.75
CA HIS A 63 0.77 -9.73 6.71
C HIS A 63 2.11 -9.55 7.41
N ARG A 64 2.39 -10.44 8.38
CA ARG A 64 3.61 -10.41 9.18
C ARG A 64 4.31 -11.75 9.05
N PRO A 65 5.26 -11.89 8.11
CA PRO A 65 5.99 -13.14 8.01
C PRO A 65 6.79 -13.40 9.29
N ASP A 66 6.77 -14.64 9.75
CA ASP A 66 7.49 -15.03 10.95
C ASP A 66 9.01 -14.83 10.79
N GLY A 67 9.63 -14.26 11.82
CA GLY A 67 11.07 -14.06 11.82
C GLY A 67 11.56 -12.91 10.96
N HIS A 68 10.67 -12.11 10.37
CA HIS A 68 11.03 -10.97 9.54
C HIS A 68 10.64 -9.66 10.19
N ALA A 69 11.52 -8.66 10.04
CA ALA A 69 11.23 -7.31 10.49
C ALA A 69 10.26 -6.59 9.54
N THR A 70 10.22 -7.01 8.30
CA THR A 70 9.40 -6.41 7.26
C THR A 70 7.95 -6.90 7.36
N LYS A 71 7.03 -5.98 7.23
CA LYS A 71 5.59 -6.24 7.20
C LYS A 71 5.00 -5.79 5.90
N PHE A 72 3.89 -6.40 5.53
CA PHE A 72 3.18 -6.07 4.29
C PHE A 72 1.75 -5.69 4.61
N LEU A 73 1.32 -4.57 4.07
CA LEU A 73 -0.07 -4.15 4.13
C LEU A 73 -0.66 -4.32 2.74
N ARG A 74 -1.61 -5.23 2.59
CA ARG A 74 -2.25 -5.52 1.32
C ARG A 74 -3.59 -4.80 1.25
N ILE A 75 -3.78 -4.02 0.20
CA ILE A 75 -4.97 -3.20 0.00
C ILE A 75 -5.64 -3.62 -1.30
N GLN A 76 -6.89 -4.07 -1.20
CA GLN A 76 -7.70 -4.36 -2.36
C GLN A 76 -8.55 -3.16 -2.71
N VAL A 77 -8.42 -2.69 -3.96
CA VAL A 77 -9.13 -1.52 -4.47
C VAL A 77 -10.34 -1.98 -5.28
N SER A 78 -11.52 -1.45 -4.95
CA SER A 78 -12.79 -1.97 -5.47
C SER A 78 -13.00 -1.79 -6.97
N TRP A 79 -12.43 -0.74 -7.56
CA TRP A 79 -12.59 -0.47 -8.99
C TRP A 79 -11.48 -1.13 -9.83
N LEU A 80 -10.59 -1.87 -9.19
CA LEU A 80 -9.52 -2.62 -9.87
C LEU A 80 -9.58 -4.07 -9.43
N LYS A 81 -9.20 -4.96 -10.32
CA LYS A 81 -8.97 -6.38 -9.97
C LYS A 81 -7.60 -6.57 -9.34
N TYR A 82 -6.97 -5.48 -8.95
CA TYR A 82 -5.58 -5.46 -8.53
C TYR A 82 -5.46 -5.09 -7.06
N TYR A 83 -4.29 -5.33 -6.52
CA TYR A 83 -3.95 -5.03 -5.14
C TYR A 83 -2.79 -4.06 -5.10
N LEU A 84 -2.78 -3.21 -4.08
CA LEU A 84 -1.61 -2.46 -3.69
C LEU A 84 -1.03 -3.13 -2.45
N ILE A 85 0.27 -3.36 -2.46
CA ILE A 85 0.97 -3.92 -1.32
C ILE A 85 2.00 -2.93 -0.86
N ILE A 86 1.91 -2.55 0.40
CA ILE A 86 2.85 -1.66 1.05
C ILE A 86 3.78 -2.51 1.90
N GLU A 87 5.05 -2.49 1.55
CA GLU A 87 6.09 -3.15 2.33
C GLU A 87 6.76 -2.11 3.22
N PHE A 88 6.81 -2.36 4.51
CA PHE A 88 7.35 -1.40 5.47
C PHE A 88 8.04 -2.10 6.63
N LEU A 89 8.88 -1.35 7.33
CA LEU A 89 9.57 -1.87 8.50
C LEU A 89 8.66 -1.84 9.73
N GLN A 90 9.03 -2.63 10.70
CA GLN A 90 8.21 -3.03 11.84
C GLN A 90 7.73 -1.89 12.73
N PHE A 91 8.45 -0.79 12.82
CA PHE A 91 8.11 0.24 13.81
C PHE A 91 7.12 1.28 13.31
N ALA A 92 6.67 1.17 12.08
CA ALA A 92 5.65 2.09 11.60
C ALA A 92 4.34 1.78 12.27
N ALA A 93 3.71 2.77 12.88
CA ALA A 93 2.39 2.60 13.45
C ALA A 93 1.36 2.58 12.33
N LEU A 94 0.42 1.64 12.39
CA LEU A 94 -0.66 1.61 11.43
C LEU A 94 -1.76 2.59 11.85
N PRO A 95 -2.28 3.39 10.91
CA PRO A 95 -3.41 4.26 11.20
C PRO A 95 -4.70 3.45 11.33
N ALA A 96 -5.70 4.05 11.97
CA ALA A 96 -7.03 3.48 12.01
C ALA A 96 -7.72 3.76 10.67
N PHE A 97 -8.15 2.70 9.99
CA PHE A 97 -8.85 2.83 8.72
C PHE A 97 -10.36 2.86 8.88
N CYS A 98 -10.83 2.16 9.90
CA CYS A 98 -12.26 2.05 10.15
C CYS A 98 -12.57 2.77 11.42
N SER A 99 -13.29 3.79 11.34
CA SER A 99 -13.78 4.52 12.48
C SER A 99 -15.27 4.68 12.35
#